data_01ebf30e8b3734c3268cf0c0f2925879
#
_entry.id   01ebf30e8b3734c3268cf0c0f2925879
#
_cell.length_a   1.000
_cell.length_b   1.000
_cell.length_c   1.000
_cell.angle_alpha   90.00
_cell.angle_beta   90.00
_cell.angle_gamma   90.00
#
_symmetry.space_group_name_H-M   'P 1'
#
loop_
_entity.id
_entity.type
_entity.pdbx_description
1 polymer ?
#
loop_
_entity_poly.entity_id
_entity_poly.type
_entity_poly.pdbx_seq_one_letter_code
_entity_poly.pdbx_strand_id
1 'polypeptide(L)'
;MKKTKSAPERNTKTAKKNPHHADRTINILIVGVGGQGVLLASQILSEVALLAGYDVKKSEVHGMSQRGGVVSSHIRIGRKVYSPLIPSGQADVILAFERAEALRWIHELKPDGFLIVNDQQLVPPIAGDKKYVYPENALEILSARLKSLRVVDAARI
;
A
#
# COMPACT_ATOMS: atom_id res chain seq x y z
N MET A 1 -2.31 56.85 -24.92
CA MET A 1 -3.12 55.62 -25.05
C MET A 1 -2.18 54.42 -25.06
N LYS A 2 -2.05 53.70 -23.93
CA LYS A 2 -1.23 52.47 -23.84
C LYS A 2 -2.16 51.27 -23.95
N LYS A 3 -1.98 50.42 -24.97
CA LYS A 3 -2.71 49.18 -25.17
C LYS A 3 -2.17 48.14 -24.19
N THR A 4 -3.00 47.69 -23.28
CA THR A 4 -2.79 46.53 -22.40
C THR A 4 -2.89 45.26 -23.24
N LYS A 5 -1.78 44.45 -23.28
CA LYS A 5 -1.79 43.12 -23.86
C LYS A 5 -2.49 42.16 -22.90
N SER A 6 -3.54 41.51 -23.36
CA SER A 6 -4.23 40.43 -22.66
C SER A 6 -3.31 39.20 -22.56
N ALA A 7 -3.30 38.54 -21.37
CA ALA A 7 -2.59 37.31 -21.14
C ALA A 7 -3.22 36.15 -21.91
N PRO A 8 -2.45 35.14 -22.34
CA PRO A 8 -3.00 34.01 -23.10
C PRO A 8 -3.85 33.12 -22.19
N GLU A 9 -5.07 32.79 -22.67
CA GLU A 9 -5.97 31.81 -22.07
C GLU A 9 -5.28 30.46 -21.96
N ARG A 10 -5.26 29.91 -20.74
CA ARG A 10 -4.82 28.53 -20.51
C ARG A 10 -5.86 27.58 -21.11
N ASN A 11 -5.48 26.96 -22.19
CA ASN A 11 -6.21 25.89 -22.86
C ASN A 11 -6.29 24.68 -21.93
N THR A 12 -7.35 24.56 -21.13
CA THR A 12 -7.68 23.37 -20.35
C THR A 12 -8.14 22.28 -21.31
N LYS A 13 -7.19 21.51 -21.85
CA LYS A 13 -7.50 20.28 -22.56
C LYS A 13 -8.26 19.38 -21.61
N THR A 14 -9.57 19.22 -21.86
CA THR A 14 -10.43 18.22 -21.22
C THR A 14 -9.79 16.85 -21.37
N ALA A 15 -9.29 16.31 -20.25
CA ALA A 15 -8.76 14.95 -20.20
C ALA A 15 -9.84 13.99 -20.71
N LYS A 16 -9.54 13.24 -21.77
CA LYS A 16 -10.42 12.21 -22.30
C LYS A 16 -10.78 11.26 -21.19
N LYS A 17 -12.05 11.14 -20.84
CA LYS A 17 -12.60 10.17 -19.89
C LYS A 17 -12.19 8.76 -20.35
N ASN A 18 -11.32 8.11 -19.57
CA ASN A 18 -10.93 6.73 -19.82
C ASN A 18 -12.12 5.83 -19.39
N PRO A 19 -12.74 5.04 -20.28
CA PRO A 19 -13.97 4.29 -19.98
C PRO A 19 -13.80 3.16 -18.96
N HIS A 20 -12.56 2.86 -18.53
CA HIS A 20 -12.23 1.80 -17.58
C HIS A 20 -12.16 2.25 -16.11
N HIS A 21 -12.55 3.49 -15.80
CA HIS A 21 -12.63 3.92 -14.41
C HIS A 21 -13.81 3.22 -13.72
N ALA A 22 -13.52 2.14 -13.01
CA ALA A 22 -14.47 1.55 -12.08
C ALA A 22 -14.95 2.64 -11.09
N ASP A 23 -16.26 2.75 -10.87
CA ASP A 23 -16.84 3.71 -9.90
C ASP A 23 -16.43 3.38 -8.44
N ARG A 24 -15.68 2.31 -8.27
CA ARG A 24 -15.23 1.76 -6.99
C ARG A 24 -13.83 2.28 -6.62
N THR A 25 -13.65 2.64 -5.35
CA THR A 25 -12.34 2.92 -4.78
C THR A 25 -11.59 1.60 -4.53
N ILE A 26 -10.34 1.51 -4.97
CA ILE A 26 -9.41 0.43 -4.67
C ILE A 26 -8.60 0.82 -3.44
N ASN A 27 -8.56 -0.07 -2.45
CA ASN A 27 -7.85 0.10 -1.20
C ASN A 27 -6.62 -0.80 -1.16
N ILE A 28 -5.42 -0.22 -1.14
CA ILE A 28 -4.16 -0.95 -1.07
C ILE A 28 -3.48 -0.62 0.25
N LEU A 29 -3.18 -1.64 1.04
CA LEU A 29 -2.42 -1.52 2.27
C LEU A 29 -1.02 -2.10 2.05
N ILE A 30 0.02 -1.28 2.21
CA ILE A 30 1.40 -1.75 2.14
C ILE A 30 1.95 -1.80 3.56
N VAL A 31 2.52 -2.95 3.94
CA VAL A 31 3.04 -3.18 5.28
C VAL A 31 4.43 -3.78 5.25
N GLY A 32 5.20 -3.49 6.27
CA GLY A 32 6.56 -4.00 6.39
C GLY A 32 7.30 -3.41 7.57
N VAL A 33 8.61 -3.53 7.54
CA VAL A 33 9.52 -3.07 8.58
C VAL A 33 10.32 -1.87 8.05
N GLY A 34 10.64 -0.94 8.92
CA GLY A 34 11.44 0.24 8.59
C GLY A 34 12.76 -0.13 7.91
N GLY A 35 13.02 0.48 6.74
CA GLY A 35 14.17 0.20 5.88
C GLY A 35 13.87 -0.69 4.66
N GLN A 36 12.69 -1.32 4.56
CA GLN A 36 12.32 -2.18 3.41
C GLN A 36 11.80 -1.42 2.18
N GLY A 37 11.62 -0.10 2.26
CA GLY A 37 11.13 0.69 1.13
C GLY A 37 9.60 0.77 1.00
N VAL A 38 8.84 0.47 2.07
CA VAL A 38 7.37 0.59 2.11
C VAL A 38 6.90 1.96 1.62
N LEU A 39 7.52 3.04 2.11
CA LEU A 39 7.17 4.42 1.72
C LEU A 39 7.49 4.70 0.25
N LEU A 40 8.60 4.18 -0.25
CA LEU A 40 8.98 4.32 -1.66
C LEU A 40 7.98 3.60 -2.58
N ALA A 41 7.60 2.37 -2.23
CA ALA A 41 6.59 1.61 -2.99
C ALA A 41 5.24 2.33 -2.99
N SER A 42 4.83 2.89 -1.85
CA SER A 42 3.60 3.67 -1.75
C SER A 42 3.64 4.93 -2.61
N GLN A 43 4.79 5.61 -2.66
CA GLN A 43 4.99 6.78 -3.49
C GLN A 43 4.87 6.43 -4.98
N ILE A 44 5.58 5.41 -5.43
CA ILE A 44 5.56 4.96 -6.84
C ILE A 44 4.14 4.58 -7.27
N LEU A 45 3.43 3.77 -6.49
CA LEU A 45 2.05 3.36 -6.80
C LEU A 45 1.11 4.56 -6.87
N SER A 46 1.25 5.52 -5.95
CA SER A 46 0.44 6.74 -5.94
C SER A 46 0.68 7.60 -7.17
N GLU A 47 1.94 7.78 -7.56
CA GLU A 47 2.30 8.57 -8.75
C GLU A 47 1.80 7.91 -10.04
N VAL A 48 1.97 6.60 -10.18
CA VAL A 48 1.44 5.86 -11.34
C VAL A 48 -0.08 6.00 -11.45
N ALA A 49 -0.80 5.90 -10.33
CA ALA A 49 -2.25 6.06 -10.32
C ALA A 49 -2.68 7.49 -10.68
N LEU A 50 -1.97 8.51 -10.17
CA LEU A 50 -2.20 9.91 -10.53
C LEU A 50 -1.95 10.17 -12.01
N LEU A 51 -0.85 9.64 -12.56
CA LEU A 51 -0.55 9.73 -14.00
C LEU A 51 -1.60 9.05 -14.87
N ALA A 52 -2.22 7.97 -14.35
CA ALA A 52 -3.34 7.30 -15.00
C ALA A 52 -4.68 8.07 -14.88
N GLY A 53 -4.71 9.21 -14.19
CA GLY A 53 -5.87 10.08 -14.08
C GLY A 53 -6.83 9.74 -12.94
N TYR A 54 -6.39 8.97 -11.95
CA TYR A 54 -7.17 8.68 -10.74
C TYR A 54 -6.96 9.74 -9.66
N ASP A 55 -7.97 9.91 -8.79
CA ASP A 55 -7.78 10.59 -7.50
C ASP A 55 -7.15 9.60 -6.52
N VAL A 56 -6.09 10.03 -5.84
CA VAL A 56 -5.32 9.20 -4.90
C VAL A 56 -5.23 9.92 -3.56
N LYS A 57 -5.50 9.18 -2.49
CA LYS A 57 -5.23 9.63 -1.14
C LYS A 57 -4.35 8.57 -0.46
N LYS A 58 -3.32 9.02 0.24
CA LYS A 58 -2.47 8.14 1.03
C LYS A 58 -2.26 8.65 2.46
N SER A 59 -2.05 7.72 3.38
CA SER A 59 -1.66 7.97 4.75
C SER A 59 -0.60 6.97 5.17
N GLU A 60 0.43 7.45 5.83
CA GLU A 60 1.57 6.65 6.25
C GLU A 60 1.67 6.68 7.76
N VAL A 61 1.87 5.50 8.35
CA VAL A 61 2.11 5.34 9.78
C VAL A 61 3.41 4.56 9.95
N HIS A 62 4.32 5.14 10.67
CA HIS A 62 5.58 4.49 11.03
C HIS A 62 5.77 4.58 12.56
N GLY A 63 6.30 3.52 13.14
CA GLY A 63 6.65 3.50 14.54
C GLY A 63 7.80 4.47 14.87
N MET A 64 7.99 4.79 16.14
CA MET A 64 9.06 5.68 16.60
C MET A 64 10.47 5.13 16.32
N SER A 65 10.61 3.84 16.08
CA SER A 65 11.88 3.21 15.71
C SER A 65 12.15 3.41 14.22
N GLN A 66 13.20 4.14 13.87
CA GLN A 66 13.61 4.38 12.48
C GLN A 66 14.10 3.11 11.74
N ARG A 67 14.51 2.07 12.49
CA ARG A 67 14.91 0.76 11.96
C ARG A 67 14.22 -0.34 12.76
N GLY A 68 13.66 -1.32 12.04
CA GLY A 68 12.97 -2.46 12.66
C GLY A 68 11.58 -2.16 13.22
N GLY A 69 11.08 -0.93 13.15
CA GLY A 69 9.71 -0.57 13.53
C GLY A 69 8.70 -0.93 12.43
N VAL A 70 7.46 -1.20 12.84
CA VAL A 70 6.35 -1.45 11.90
C VAL A 70 6.08 -0.21 11.06
N VAL A 71 5.95 -0.38 9.77
CA VAL A 71 5.56 0.67 8.81
C VAL A 71 4.35 0.20 8.03
N SER A 72 3.34 1.06 7.96
CA SER A 72 2.17 0.83 7.11
C SER A 72 1.85 2.06 6.26
N SER A 73 1.39 1.83 5.04
CA SER A 73 0.92 2.86 4.14
C SER A 73 -0.43 2.47 3.56
N HIS A 74 -1.43 3.31 3.78
CA HIS A 74 -2.75 3.20 3.19
C HIS A 74 -2.76 3.99 1.90
N ILE A 75 -3.18 3.37 0.80
CA ILE A 75 -3.37 4.02 -0.50
C ILE A 75 -4.79 3.74 -0.97
N ARG A 76 -5.52 4.80 -1.31
CA ARG A 76 -6.87 4.69 -1.85
C ARG A 76 -6.92 5.36 -3.20
N ILE A 77 -7.37 4.62 -4.21
CA ILE A 77 -7.36 5.00 -5.62
C ILE A 77 -8.77 4.90 -6.17
N GLY A 78 -9.26 5.96 -6.81
CA GLY A 78 -10.61 5.96 -7.40
C GLY A 78 -10.87 7.19 -8.26
N ARG A 79 -12.11 7.35 -8.75
CA ARG A 79 -12.52 8.58 -9.46
C ARG A 79 -12.52 9.78 -8.52
N LYS A 80 -12.93 9.58 -7.28
CA LYS A 80 -12.95 10.57 -6.21
C LYS A 80 -12.78 9.86 -4.87
N VAL A 81 -11.79 10.28 -4.10
CA VAL A 81 -11.46 9.71 -2.79
C VAL A 81 -11.46 10.82 -1.75
N TYR A 82 -12.24 10.66 -0.68
CA TYR A 82 -12.43 11.70 0.34
C TYR A 82 -11.60 11.50 1.60
N SER A 83 -11.09 10.27 1.83
CA SER A 83 -10.29 9.94 3.02
C SER A 83 -9.12 9.05 2.63
N PRO A 84 -7.93 9.25 3.20
CA PRO A 84 -6.78 8.39 2.96
C PRO A 84 -6.83 7.06 3.72
N LEU A 85 -7.61 6.97 4.81
CA LEU A 85 -7.65 5.78 5.65
C LEU A 85 -8.56 4.71 5.05
N ILE A 86 -8.05 3.50 4.97
CA ILE A 86 -8.82 2.31 4.62
C ILE A 86 -9.59 1.90 5.87
N PRO A 87 -10.93 1.71 5.80
CA PRO A 87 -11.68 1.14 6.91
C PRO A 87 -11.19 -0.27 7.24
N SER A 88 -11.24 -0.67 8.50
CA SER A 88 -10.77 -1.99 8.92
C SER A 88 -11.49 -3.11 8.18
N GLY A 89 -10.75 -4.14 7.75
CA GLY A 89 -11.25 -5.26 6.98
C GLY A 89 -11.67 -4.92 5.53
N GLN A 90 -11.25 -3.77 4.99
CA GLN A 90 -11.65 -3.30 3.65
C GLN A 90 -10.49 -3.13 2.67
N ALA A 91 -9.32 -3.66 2.97
CA ALA A 91 -8.22 -3.69 2.01
C ALA A 91 -8.53 -4.66 0.85
N ASP A 92 -8.51 -4.14 -0.38
CA ASP A 92 -8.61 -4.97 -1.59
C ASP A 92 -7.34 -5.76 -1.83
N VAL A 93 -6.20 -5.12 -1.55
CA VAL A 93 -4.87 -5.71 -1.67
C VAL A 93 -4.05 -5.36 -0.45
N ILE A 94 -3.37 -6.36 0.12
CA ILE A 94 -2.27 -6.13 1.05
C ILE A 94 -0.97 -6.52 0.34
N LEU A 95 0.01 -5.60 0.32
CA LEU A 95 1.37 -5.85 -0.12
C LEU A 95 2.26 -5.86 1.12
N ALA A 96 2.69 -7.04 1.55
CA ALA A 96 3.52 -7.22 2.72
C ALA A 96 4.98 -7.50 2.33
N PHE A 97 5.90 -6.70 2.85
CA PHE A 97 7.33 -6.82 2.56
C PHE A 97 8.04 -7.80 3.49
N GLU A 98 7.32 -8.33 4.50
CA GLU A 98 7.83 -9.22 5.52
C GLU A 98 6.74 -10.21 5.98
N ARG A 99 7.11 -11.46 6.26
CA ARG A 99 6.17 -12.56 6.56
C ARG A 99 5.35 -12.32 7.84
N ALA A 100 5.97 -11.90 8.93
CA ALA A 100 5.28 -11.65 10.19
C ALA A 100 4.35 -10.45 10.10
N GLU A 101 4.74 -9.42 9.33
CA GLU A 101 3.86 -8.27 9.08
C GLU A 101 2.66 -8.67 8.21
N ALA A 102 2.82 -9.57 7.23
CA ALA A 102 1.68 -10.12 6.50
C ALA A 102 0.67 -10.78 7.44
N LEU A 103 1.15 -11.61 8.38
CA LEU A 103 0.30 -12.29 9.37
C LEU A 103 -0.35 -11.30 10.35
N ARG A 104 0.38 -10.25 10.75
CA ARG A 104 -0.11 -9.21 11.65
C ARG A 104 -1.30 -8.44 11.05
N TRP A 105 -1.21 -8.11 9.76
CA TRP A 105 -2.15 -7.23 9.07
C TRP A 105 -3.24 -7.95 8.26
N ILE A 106 -3.26 -9.30 8.27
CA ILE A 106 -4.24 -10.10 7.50
C ILE A 106 -5.69 -9.73 7.82
N HIS A 107 -5.98 -9.29 9.04
CA HIS A 107 -7.32 -8.91 9.49
C HIS A 107 -7.87 -7.65 8.78
N GLU A 108 -6.99 -6.86 8.17
CA GLU A 108 -7.37 -5.70 7.35
C GLU A 108 -7.79 -6.07 5.93
N LEU A 109 -7.51 -7.31 5.50
CA LEU A 109 -7.90 -7.80 4.19
C LEU A 109 -9.39 -8.12 4.16
N LYS A 110 -10.09 -7.67 3.14
CA LYS A 110 -11.49 -8.08 2.93
C LYS A 110 -11.58 -9.56 2.53
N PRO A 111 -12.76 -10.21 2.64
CA PRO A 111 -12.91 -11.66 2.40
C PRO A 111 -12.45 -12.14 1.02
N ASP A 112 -12.63 -11.30 -0.03
CA ASP A 112 -12.24 -11.57 -1.42
C ASP A 112 -10.96 -10.79 -1.82
N GLY A 113 -10.22 -10.26 -0.85
CA GLY A 113 -9.00 -9.50 -1.06
C GLY A 113 -7.81 -10.37 -1.45
N PHE A 114 -6.76 -9.73 -1.94
CA PHE A 114 -5.54 -10.37 -2.42
C PHE A 114 -4.34 -10.00 -1.56
N LEU A 115 -3.61 -11.00 -1.06
CA LEU A 115 -2.38 -10.81 -0.29
C LEU A 115 -1.15 -11.16 -1.14
N ILE A 116 -0.23 -10.21 -1.26
CA ILE A 116 1.09 -10.41 -1.85
C ILE A 116 2.11 -10.30 -0.72
N VAL A 117 2.95 -11.32 -0.55
CA VAL A 117 3.97 -11.38 0.51
C VAL A 117 5.33 -11.56 -0.11
N ASN A 118 6.27 -10.68 0.22
CA ASN A 118 7.68 -10.93 0.01
C ASN A 118 8.17 -11.99 1.00
N ASP A 119 8.82 -13.03 0.49
CA ASP A 119 9.34 -14.15 1.27
C ASP A 119 10.62 -13.75 2.03
N GLN A 120 10.47 -12.73 2.87
CA GLN A 120 11.54 -12.20 3.70
C GLN A 120 11.18 -12.33 5.18
N GLN A 121 12.18 -12.72 5.96
CA GLN A 121 12.10 -12.82 7.41
C GLN A 121 13.07 -11.80 8.03
N LEU A 122 12.53 -10.85 8.78
CA LEU A 122 13.33 -9.89 9.56
C LEU A 122 12.99 -10.05 11.04
N VAL A 123 13.81 -10.83 11.72
CA VAL A 123 13.68 -11.02 13.16
C VAL A 123 14.11 -9.73 13.86
N PRO A 124 13.21 -9.01 14.58
CA PRO A 124 13.58 -7.80 15.28
C PRO A 124 14.64 -8.08 16.35
N PRO A 125 15.57 -7.15 16.64
CA PRO A 125 16.57 -7.35 17.70
C PRO A 125 15.95 -7.67 19.08
N ILE A 126 14.72 -7.19 19.34
CA ILE A 126 13.97 -7.45 20.57
C ILE A 126 13.43 -8.90 20.67
N ALA A 127 13.42 -9.64 19.56
CA ALA A 127 12.97 -11.03 19.54
C ALA A 127 13.89 -12.01 20.34
N GLY A 128 15.03 -11.51 20.84
CA GLY A 128 15.87 -12.24 21.81
C GLY A 128 15.31 -12.25 23.24
N ASP A 129 14.30 -11.44 23.54
CA ASP A 129 13.60 -11.47 24.81
C ASP A 129 12.55 -12.59 24.78
N LYS A 130 12.52 -13.46 25.80
CA LYS A 130 11.61 -14.63 25.93
C LYS A 130 10.12 -14.31 25.73
N LYS A 131 9.74 -13.04 25.69
CA LYS A 131 8.41 -12.54 25.45
C LYS A 131 8.01 -12.40 23.96
N TYR A 132 8.96 -12.45 23.03
CA TYR A 132 8.69 -12.19 21.61
C TYR A 132 9.13 -13.38 20.76
N VAL A 133 8.17 -14.21 20.38
CA VAL A 133 8.43 -15.35 19.48
C VAL A 133 8.10 -14.91 18.04
N TYR A 134 9.09 -14.97 17.16
CA TYR A 134 8.84 -14.73 15.73
C TYR A 134 8.01 -15.87 15.15
N PRO A 135 6.92 -15.60 14.37
CA PRO A 135 6.07 -16.63 13.79
C PRO A 135 6.76 -17.28 12.57
N GLU A 136 7.59 -18.32 12.80
CA GLU A 136 8.33 -19.00 11.73
C GLU A 136 7.39 -19.64 10.69
N ASN A 137 6.20 -20.08 11.11
CA ASN A 137 5.18 -20.70 10.27
C ASN A 137 4.18 -19.70 9.66
N ALA A 138 4.54 -18.40 9.56
CA ALA A 138 3.63 -17.36 9.08
C ALA A 138 3.02 -17.67 7.71
N LEU A 139 3.83 -18.16 6.74
CA LEU A 139 3.35 -18.49 5.40
C LEU A 139 2.39 -19.68 5.38
N GLU A 140 2.61 -20.67 6.23
CA GLU A 140 1.70 -21.83 6.37
C GLU A 140 0.34 -21.39 6.89
N ILE A 141 0.34 -20.54 7.93
CA ILE A 141 -0.90 -20.00 8.51
C ILE A 141 -1.64 -19.15 7.46
N LEU A 142 -0.93 -18.31 6.70
CA LEU A 142 -1.53 -17.48 5.64
C LEU A 142 -2.12 -18.34 4.52
N SER A 143 -1.40 -19.36 4.07
CA SER A 143 -1.85 -20.29 3.03
C SER A 143 -3.09 -21.10 3.44
N ALA A 144 -3.18 -21.47 4.72
CA ALA A 144 -4.35 -22.18 5.25
C ALA A 144 -5.61 -21.28 5.35
N ARG A 145 -5.43 -19.97 5.50
CA ARG A 145 -6.53 -19.01 5.70
C ARG A 145 -7.00 -18.31 4.44
N LEU A 146 -6.12 -18.15 3.45
CA LEU A 146 -6.39 -17.33 2.26
C LEU A 146 -6.36 -18.16 0.99
N LYS A 147 -7.40 -17.96 0.15
CA LYS A 147 -7.44 -18.52 -1.22
C LYS A 147 -6.63 -17.67 -2.21
N SER A 148 -6.51 -16.37 -1.96
CA SER A 148 -5.87 -15.38 -2.84
C SER A 148 -4.56 -14.88 -2.21
N LEU A 149 -3.55 -15.75 -2.21
CA LEU A 149 -2.20 -15.48 -1.71
C LEU A 149 -1.16 -15.64 -2.82
N ARG A 150 -0.26 -14.67 -2.93
CA ARG A 150 0.95 -14.77 -3.76
C ARG A 150 2.19 -14.54 -2.89
N VAL A 151 3.06 -15.52 -2.86
CA VAL A 151 4.38 -15.41 -2.22
C VAL A 151 5.42 -15.10 -3.31
N VAL A 152 6.28 -14.13 -3.07
CA VAL A 152 7.32 -13.66 -3.99
C VAL A 152 8.64 -13.60 -3.24
N ASP A 153 9.69 -14.12 -3.81
CA ASP A 153 11.06 -13.90 -3.34
C ASP A 153 11.67 -12.74 -4.14
N ALA A 154 11.50 -11.52 -3.62
CA ALA A 154 11.95 -10.31 -4.33
C ALA A 154 13.49 -10.19 -4.39
N ALA A 155 14.24 -10.97 -3.63
CA ALA A 155 15.71 -11.02 -3.70
C ALA A 155 16.23 -11.82 -4.90
N ARG A 156 15.34 -12.60 -5.55
CA ARG A 156 15.68 -13.46 -6.69
C ARG A 156 15.12 -12.96 -8.03
N ILE A 157 14.49 -11.79 -8.05
CA ILE A 157 14.03 -11.11 -9.26
C ILE A 157 15.12 -10.10 -9.74
#